data_029493397baa5bcabd4fdcfbfae3a1a2
#
_entry.id   029493397baa5bcabd4fdcfbfae3a1a2
#
_cell.length_a   1.000
_cell.length_b   1.000
_cell.length_c   1.000
_cell.angle_alpha   90.00
_cell.angle_beta   90.00
_cell.angle_gamma   90.00
#
_symmetry.space_group_name_H-M   'P 1'
#
loop_
_entity.id
_entity.type
_entity.pdbx_description
1 polymer ?
#
loop_
_entity_poly.entity_id
_entity_poly.type
_entity_poly.pdbx_seq_one_letter_code
_entity_poly.pdbx_strand_id
1 'polypeptide(L)'
;MKKIVFPLLTCLVIVLFALGCIGENTPSDKIVLKVYHAGSLAVPFEEVEKEFEALHPDVDVKRGAYGSVAAIRQVTDVGKLCDVLASADYSLIPDMMYPDYADWYLRFARNEIVLGYNREKSRYADEITPQNWYEILQRDGVTFGFSNPNLDPCGYRAVMVCRLTELFYGEANLFDNLILKNTAITITEENGTYLIKIPENLAPKTDKITIKPKETDLTALVEMGGLDYYFIYRSVAVQHNLSFVDLPEEIDLSSVEYADLYKKVKLQTADGKIKTAKPIVYGITVPKNAPHPEIGLEFVKFVISADGQRIFDSAGQPPIVPAVGEGEVPGELGL
;
A
#
# COMPACT_ATOMS: atom_id res chain seq x y z
N MET A 1 -69.39 -44.57 -60.33
CA MET A 1 -68.48 -43.58 -59.83
C MET A 1 -69.19 -42.86 -58.71
N LYS A 2 -68.95 -43.28 -57.45
CA LYS A 2 -69.61 -42.69 -56.23
C LYS A 2 -68.63 -41.75 -55.54
N LYS A 3 -69.03 -40.49 -55.38
CA LYS A 3 -68.35 -39.49 -54.63
C LYS A 3 -68.70 -39.64 -53.12
N ILE A 4 -67.69 -39.89 -52.32
CA ILE A 4 -67.82 -39.96 -50.89
C ILE A 4 -67.43 -38.57 -50.36
N VAL A 5 -68.38 -37.89 -49.63
CA VAL A 5 -68.17 -36.59 -48.97
C VAL A 5 -67.95 -36.94 -47.50
N PHE A 6 -66.77 -36.53 -46.93
CA PHE A 6 -66.47 -36.60 -45.49
C PHE A 6 -66.78 -35.24 -44.85
N PRO A 7 -67.45 -35.20 -43.73
CA PRO A 7 -67.67 -33.97 -43.02
C PRO A 7 -66.45 -33.60 -42.16
N LEU A 8 -66.05 -32.35 -42.22
CA LEU A 8 -64.97 -31.74 -41.44
C LEU A 8 -65.47 -31.41 -40.05
N LEU A 9 -64.98 -32.14 -39.04
CA LEU A 9 -65.23 -31.87 -37.61
C LEU A 9 -64.26 -30.87 -37.15
N THR A 10 -64.72 -29.62 -36.87
CA THR A 10 -63.90 -28.49 -36.36
C THR A 10 -63.79 -28.64 -34.86
N CYS A 11 -62.63 -29.12 -34.37
CA CYS A 11 -62.29 -29.01 -32.93
C CYS A 11 -61.78 -27.63 -32.62
N LEU A 12 -62.54 -26.85 -31.88
CA LEU A 12 -62.14 -25.55 -31.33
C LEU A 12 -61.26 -25.80 -30.08
N VAL A 13 -59.96 -25.69 -30.21
CA VAL A 13 -59.04 -25.73 -29.09
C VAL A 13 -58.90 -24.33 -28.49
N ILE A 14 -59.50 -24.10 -27.35
CA ILE A 14 -59.31 -22.89 -26.56
C ILE A 14 -57.95 -23.01 -25.84
N VAL A 15 -56.92 -22.33 -26.37
CA VAL A 15 -55.63 -22.15 -25.68
C VAL A 15 -55.80 -20.96 -24.72
N LEU A 16 -55.92 -21.26 -23.44
CA LEU A 16 -55.74 -20.27 -22.38
C LEU A 16 -54.28 -19.82 -22.35
N PHE A 17 -54.00 -18.64 -22.87
CA PHE A 17 -52.75 -17.93 -22.60
C PHE A 17 -52.79 -17.45 -21.13
N ALA A 18 -52.12 -18.21 -20.27
CA ALA A 18 -51.70 -17.67 -18.98
C ALA A 18 -50.57 -16.65 -19.26
N LEU A 19 -50.93 -15.33 -19.26
CA LEU A 19 -49.92 -14.27 -19.17
C LEU A 19 -49.27 -14.39 -17.79
N GLY A 20 -48.22 -15.20 -17.72
CA GLY A 20 -47.19 -15.07 -16.66
C GLY A 20 -46.52 -13.72 -16.92
N CYS A 21 -46.64 -12.79 -16.00
CA CYS A 21 -45.80 -11.61 -15.91
C CYS A 21 -44.35 -12.11 -15.67
N ILE A 22 -43.64 -12.33 -16.77
CA ILE A 22 -42.17 -12.37 -16.73
C ILE A 22 -41.81 -10.90 -16.51
N GLY A 23 -41.56 -10.53 -15.24
CA GLY A 23 -40.90 -9.27 -14.96
C GLY A 23 -39.59 -9.29 -15.74
N GLU A 24 -39.50 -8.49 -16.80
CA GLU A 24 -38.22 -8.12 -17.38
C GLU A 24 -37.44 -7.48 -16.24
N ASN A 25 -36.49 -8.24 -15.67
CA ASN A 25 -35.37 -7.64 -14.98
C ASN A 25 -34.60 -6.84 -16.02
N THR A 26 -35.01 -5.59 -16.25
CA THR A 26 -34.13 -4.59 -16.83
C THR A 26 -32.90 -4.59 -15.95
N PRO A 27 -31.69 -4.77 -16.50
CA PRO A 27 -30.49 -4.58 -15.71
C PRO A 27 -30.57 -3.16 -15.15
N SER A 28 -30.75 -3.01 -13.85
CA SER A 28 -30.60 -1.73 -13.18
C SER A 28 -29.19 -1.28 -13.54
N ASP A 29 -29.06 -0.09 -14.16
CA ASP A 29 -27.74 0.49 -14.39
C ASP A 29 -27.05 0.57 -13.02
N LYS A 30 -25.96 -0.21 -12.86
CA LYS A 30 -25.21 -0.25 -11.62
C LYS A 30 -24.63 1.13 -11.32
N ILE A 31 -24.58 1.50 -10.05
CA ILE A 31 -23.86 2.67 -9.58
C ILE A 31 -22.36 2.43 -9.77
N VAL A 32 -21.70 3.25 -10.58
CA VAL A 32 -20.27 3.14 -10.80
C VAL A 32 -19.51 3.91 -9.71
N LEU A 33 -19.00 3.19 -8.72
CA LEU A 33 -18.20 3.74 -7.63
C LEU A 33 -16.73 3.86 -8.05
N LYS A 34 -16.21 5.07 -8.19
CA LYS A 34 -14.84 5.33 -8.58
C LYS A 34 -13.94 5.49 -7.36
N VAL A 35 -12.93 4.62 -7.23
CA VAL A 35 -11.95 4.62 -6.14
C VAL A 35 -10.57 4.92 -6.70
N TYR A 36 -9.99 6.08 -6.38
CA TYR A 36 -8.60 6.40 -6.72
C TYR A 36 -7.70 6.09 -5.52
N HIS A 37 -6.63 5.34 -5.75
CA HIS A 37 -5.78 4.88 -4.66
C HIS A 37 -4.30 4.83 -5.02
N ALA A 38 -3.45 4.83 -3.99
CA ALA A 38 -2.03 4.58 -4.13
C ALA A 38 -1.75 3.17 -4.69
N GLY A 39 -0.71 3.03 -5.51
CA GLY A 39 -0.36 1.75 -6.14
C GLY A 39 -0.16 0.61 -5.15
N SER A 40 0.43 0.87 -3.97
CA SER A 40 0.62 -0.14 -2.91
C SER A 40 -0.68 -0.66 -2.29
N LEU A 41 -1.82 -0.01 -2.54
CA LEU A 41 -3.15 -0.45 -2.12
C LEU A 41 -3.86 -1.34 -3.16
N ALA A 42 -3.22 -1.61 -4.30
CA ALA A 42 -3.86 -2.33 -5.41
C ALA A 42 -4.34 -3.73 -5.00
N VAL A 43 -3.50 -4.48 -4.29
CA VAL A 43 -3.83 -5.86 -3.84
C VAL A 43 -4.97 -5.87 -2.81
N PRO A 44 -4.90 -5.16 -1.67
CA PRO A 44 -6.00 -5.20 -0.71
C PRO A 44 -7.28 -4.59 -1.29
N PHE A 45 -7.22 -3.54 -2.11
CA PHE A 45 -8.42 -2.97 -2.70
C PHE A 45 -9.07 -3.84 -3.79
N GLU A 46 -8.33 -4.76 -4.39
CA GLU A 46 -8.93 -5.77 -5.27
C GLU A 46 -9.84 -6.72 -4.48
N GLU A 47 -9.44 -7.10 -3.29
CA GLU A 47 -10.27 -7.95 -2.44
C GLU A 47 -11.42 -7.18 -1.80
N VAL A 48 -11.18 -5.92 -1.37
CA VAL A 48 -12.23 -5.00 -0.91
C VAL A 48 -13.31 -4.81 -1.98
N GLU A 49 -12.93 -4.57 -3.25
CA GLU A 49 -13.86 -4.48 -4.38
C GLU A 49 -14.77 -5.71 -4.46
N LYS A 50 -14.19 -6.91 -4.47
CA LYS A 50 -14.93 -8.18 -4.58
C LYS A 50 -15.92 -8.37 -3.43
N GLU A 51 -15.46 -8.18 -2.19
CA GLU A 51 -16.31 -8.36 -1.01
C GLU A 51 -17.38 -7.27 -0.92
N PHE A 52 -17.03 -6.01 -1.25
CA PHE A 52 -17.98 -4.91 -1.25
C PHE A 52 -19.08 -5.07 -2.31
N GLU A 53 -18.73 -5.45 -3.55
CA GLU A 53 -19.71 -5.72 -4.62
C GLU A 53 -20.61 -6.92 -4.30
N ALA A 54 -20.11 -7.91 -3.55
CA ALA A 54 -20.94 -9.03 -3.10
C ALA A 54 -22.03 -8.58 -2.10
N LEU A 55 -21.74 -7.56 -1.28
CA LEU A 55 -22.69 -6.96 -0.34
C LEU A 55 -23.61 -5.92 -1.02
N HIS A 56 -23.13 -5.28 -2.09
CA HIS A 56 -23.82 -4.23 -2.85
C HIS A 56 -23.92 -4.62 -4.34
N PRO A 57 -24.81 -5.55 -4.71
CA PRO A 57 -24.89 -6.10 -6.07
C PRO A 57 -25.30 -5.08 -7.15
N ASP A 58 -25.82 -3.92 -6.72
CA ASP A 58 -26.16 -2.77 -7.55
C ASP A 58 -24.99 -1.79 -7.74
N VAL A 59 -23.82 -2.05 -7.15
CA VAL A 59 -22.61 -1.24 -7.30
C VAL A 59 -21.60 -1.95 -8.20
N ASP A 60 -20.85 -1.16 -8.98
CA ASP A 60 -19.72 -1.57 -9.82
C ASP A 60 -18.50 -0.69 -9.45
N VAL A 61 -17.53 -1.26 -8.74
CA VAL A 61 -16.34 -0.53 -8.27
C VAL A 61 -15.31 -0.42 -9.38
N LYS A 62 -14.88 0.80 -9.69
CA LYS A 62 -13.84 1.09 -10.69
C LYS A 62 -12.63 1.72 -10.02
N ARG A 63 -11.57 0.92 -9.86
CA ARG A 63 -10.33 1.35 -9.24
C ARG A 63 -9.37 2.02 -10.22
N GLY A 64 -8.71 3.07 -9.74
CA GLY A 64 -7.58 3.72 -10.43
C GLY A 64 -6.36 3.75 -9.54
N ALA A 65 -5.32 2.96 -9.88
CA ALA A 65 -4.06 2.92 -9.14
C ALA A 65 -3.07 3.97 -9.68
N TYR A 66 -2.55 4.83 -8.79
CA TYR A 66 -1.63 5.92 -9.11
C TYR A 66 -0.54 6.03 -8.02
N GLY A 67 0.46 6.87 -8.22
CA GLY A 67 1.23 7.41 -7.10
C GLY A 67 0.34 8.37 -6.28
N SER A 68 0.49 8.42 -4.95
CA SER A 68 -0.40 9.19 -4.06
C SER A 68 -0.64 10.64 -4.51
N VAL A 69 0.42 11.38 -4.83
CA VAL A 69 0.31 12.76 -5.36
C VAL A 69 -0.44 12.78 -6.70
N ALA A 70 -0.20 11.81 -7.57
CA ALA A 70 -0.87 11.73 -8.87
C ALA A 70 -2.36 11.39 -8.70
N ALA A 71 -2.74 10.52 -7.76
CA ALA A 71 -4.14 10.23 -7.43
C ALA A 71 -4.88 11.49 -7.01
N ILE A 72 -4.32 12.26 -6.09
CA ILE A 72 -4.90 13.53 -5.63
C ILE A 72 -5.03 14.52 -6.79
N ARG A 73 -4.00 14.67 -7.60
CA ARG A 73 -4.02 15.58 -8.76
C ARG A 73 -5.03 15.20 -9.85
N GLN A 74 -5.45 13.93 -9.94
CA GLN A 74 -6.60 13.59 -10.81
C GLN A 74 -7.85 14.36 -10.37
N VAL A 75 -8.03 14.58 -9.07
CA VAL A 75 -9.18 15.29 -8.50
C VAL A 75 -8.95 16.81 -8.52
N THR A 76 -7.81 17.27 -7.97
CA THR A 76 -7.55 18.69 -7.74
C THR A 76 -7.18 19.46 -9.01
N ASP A 77 -6.31 18.91 -9.86
CA ASP A 77 -5.74 19.62 -11.01
C ASP A 77 -6.46 19.26 -12.32
N VAL A 78 -6.82 17.97 -12.49
CA VAL A 78 -7.48 17.49 -13.72
C VAL A 78 -9.01 17.62 -13.64
N GLY A 79 -9.57 17.70 -12.42
CA GLY A 79 -11.02 17.83 -12.20
C GLY A 79 -11.79 16.52 -12.42
N LYS A 80 -11.13 15.36 -12.36
CA LYS A 80 -11.83 14.07 -12.42
C LYS A 80 -12.58 13.81 -11.14
N LEU A 81 -13.80 13.30 -11.30
CA LEU A 81 -14.64 12.90 -10.17
C LEU A 81 -14.25 11.50 -9.71
N CYS A 82 -14.10 11.31 -8.40
CA CYS A 82 -14.05 10.01 -7.75
C CYS A 82 -14.85 10.03 -6.45
N ASP A 83 -15.28 8.86 -6.03
CA ASP A 83 -16.12 8.71 -4.85
C ASP A 83 -15.30 8.46 -3.59
N VAL A 84 -14.15 7.80 -3.75
CA VAL A 84 -13.21 7.53 -2.66
C VAL A 84 -11.78 7.79 -3.13
N LEU A 85 -10.98 8.43 -2.28
CA LEU A 85 -9.55 8.63 -2.51
C LEU A 85 -8.75 8.06 -1.34
N ALA A 86 -7.76 7.20 -1.65
CA ALA A 86 -6.86 6.63 -0.66
C ALA A 86 -5.38 6.84 -1.03
N SER A 87 -4.62 7.38 -0.09
CA SER A 87 -3.22 7.77 -0.22
C SER A 87 -2.31 6.89 0.63
N ALA A 88 -1.11 6.54 0.15
CA ALA A 88 -0.08 5.87 0.94
C ALA A 88 0.67 6.83 1.90
N ASP A 89 0.27 8.07 1.93
CA ASP A 89 0.74 9.11 2.81
C ASP A 89 -0.47 9.97 3.20
N TYR A 90 -0.96 9.77 4.42
CA TYR A 90 -2.16 10.45 4.92
C TYR A 90 -2.04 11.97 4.90
N SER A 91 -0.82 12.50 5.13
CA SER A 91 -0.58 13.95 5.21
C SER A 91 -0.85 14.68 3.89
N LEU A 92 -0.82 13.96 2.77
CA LEU A 92 -1.11 14.56 1.47
C LEU A 92 -2.58 14.95 1.30
N ILE A 93 -3.49 14.33 2.06
CA ILE A 93 -4.92 14.68 1.98
C ILE A 93 -5.14 16.11 2.49
N PRO A 94 -4.79 16.46 3.75
CA PRO A 94 -4.95 17.84 4.19
C PRO A 94 -4.04 18.82 3.43
N ASP A 95 -2.80 18.42 3.08
CA ASP A 95 -1.87 19.31 2.39
C ASP A 95 -2.31 19.72 0.98
N MET A 96 -3.06 18.88 0.27
CA MET A 96 -3.38 19.09 -1.14
C MET A 96 -4.87 19.16 -1.46
N MET A 97 -5.73 18.72 -0.55
CA MET A 97 -7.18 18.67 -0.79
C MET A 97 -7.99 19.63 0.09
N TYR A 98 -7.45 20.06 1.25
CA TYR A 98 -8.15 20.99 2.11
C TYR A 98 -8.02 22.45 1.64
N PRO A 99 -9.06 23.27 1.83
CA PRO A 99 -10.43 22.91 2.24
C PRO A 99 -11.35 22.55 1.06
N ASP A 100 -10.87 22.66 -0.19
CA ASP A 100 -11.71 22.71 -1.38
C ASP A 100 -12.28 21.34 -1.79
N TYR A 101 -11.51 20.27 -1.59
CA TYR A 101 -11.83 18.92 -2.08
C TYR A 101 -12.06 17.91 -0.96
N ALA A 102 -11.63 18.18 0.27
CA ALA A 102 -11.88 17.36 1.45
C ALA A 102 -11.86 18.26 2.70
N ASP A 103 -12.42 17.78 3.81
CA ASP A 103 -12.38 18.39 5.13
C ASP A 103 -12.18 17.36 6.24
N TRP A 104 -12.04 16.10 5.88
CA TRP A 104 -11.71 15.01 6.79
C TRP A 104 -10.91 13.92 6.07
N TYR A 105 -10.26 13.08 6.86
CA TYR A 105 -9.70 11.82 6.42
C TYR A 105 -9.60 10.84 7.59
N LEU A 106 -9.44 9.55 7.27
CA LEU A 106 -9.11 8.52 8.24
C LEU A 106 -7.70 8.00 7.98
N ARG A 107 -6.95 7.77 9.05
CA ARG A 107 -5.79 6.87 9.05
C ARG A 107 -6.31 5.47 9.33
N PHE A 108 -6.16 4.54 8.40
CA PHE A 108 -6.85 3.25 8.46
C PHE A 108 -5.93 2.03 8.39
N ALA A 109 -4.75 2.18 7.81
CA ALA A 109 -3.74 1.13 7.71
C ALA A 109 -2.34 1.74 7.70
N ARG A 110 -1.35 0.91 7.93
CA ARG A 110 0.08 1.27 7.90
C ARG A 110 0.87 0.30 7.03
N ASN A 111 2.10 0.67 6.72
CA ASN A 111 3.12 -0.21 6.22
C ASN A 111 4.40 0.04 7.00
N GLU A 112 5.37 -0.83 6.86
CA GLU A 112 6.63 -0.75 7.58
C GLU A 112 7.77 -1.27 6.71
N ILE A 113 8.99 -0.89 7.04
CA ILE A 113 10.20 -1.50 6.47
C ILE A 113 10.56 -2.70 7.32
N VAL A 114 10.67 -3.84 6.67
CA VAL A 114 11.13 -5.10 7.27
C VAL A 114 12.41 -5.57 6.58
N LEU A 115 13.08 -6.53 7.17
CA LEU A 115 14.19 -7.23 6.53
C LEU A 115 13.69 -8.56 5.97
N GLY A 116 13.39 -8.59 4.66
CA GLY A 116 12.92 -9.77 3.95
C GLY A 116 14.06 -10.76 3.65
N TYR A 117 13.76 -12.06 3.67
CA TYR A 117 14.71 -13.12 3.37
C TYR A 117 14.03 -14.42 2.95
N ASN A 118 14.79 -15.33 2.34
CA ASN A 118 14.34 -16.67 2.04
C ASN A 118 14.84 -17.64 3.13
N ARG A 119 13.92 -18.23 3.90
CA ARG A 119 14.25 -19.07 5.04
C ARG A 119 15.13 -20.28 4.68
N GLU A 120 14.95 -20.83 3.50
CA GLU A 120 15.68 -22.03 3.05
C GLU A 120 17.07 -21.73 2.46
N LYS A 121 17.28 -20.48 1.99
CA LYS A 121 18.45 -20.13 1.18
C LYS A 121 19.34 -19.07 1.79
N SER A 122 18.79 -18.18 2.64
CA SER A 122 19.56 -17.10 3.25
C SER A 122 20.47 -17.61 4.37
N ARG A 123 21.68 -17.08 4.42
CA ARG A 123 22.64 -17.41 5.48
C ARG A 123 22.12 -16.94 6.83
N TYR A 124 22.27 -17.78 7.85
CA TYR A 124 21.83 -17.50 9.23
C TYR A 124 20.32 -17.25 9.37
N ALA A 125 19.51 -17.80 8.46
CA ALA A 125 18.06 -17.65 8.47
C ALA A 125 17.37 -18.16 9.76
N ASP A 126 17.98 -19.15 10.44
CA ASP A 126 17.47 -19.69 11.71
C ASP A 126 18.02 -18.95 12.95
N GLU A 127 19.00 -18.05 12.77
CA GLU A 127 19.61 -17.28 13.86
C GLU A 127 19.08 -15.85 13.94
N ILE A 128 18.58 -15.29 12.81
CA ILE A 128 18.21 -13.89 12.70
C ILE A 128 16.93 -13.57 13.49
N THR A 129 16.98 -12.49 14.24
CA THR A 129 15.88 -12.00 15.10
C THR A 129 15.79 -10.48 15.04
N PRO A 130 14.68 -9.88 15.54
CA PRO A 130 14.58 -8.41 15.68
C PRO A 130 15.69 -7.78 16.53
N GLN A 131 16.37 -8.53 17.39
CA GLN A 131 17.41 -8.02 18.29
C GLN A 131 18.84 -8.13 17.74
N ASN A 132 19.06 -8.97 16.72
CA ASN A 132 20.44 -9.24 16.22
C ASN A 132 20.61 -9.08 14.69
N TRP A 133 19.57 -8.71 13.95
CA TRP A 133 19.61 -8.62 12.49
C TRP A 133 20.76 -7.75 11.97
N TYR A 134 21.05 -6.64 12.63
CA TYR A 134 22.14 -5.75 12.26
C TYR A 134 23.53 -6.36 12.48
N GLU A 135 23.67 -7.26 13.46
CA GLU A 135 24.90 -8.05 13.65
C GLU A 135 25.04 -9.12 12.55
N ILE A 136 23.94 -9.80 12.21
CA ILE A 136 23.92 -10.80 11.13
C ILE A 136 24.31 -10.15 9.80
N LEU A 137 23.77 -8.98 9.47
CA LEU A 137 24.11 -8.27 8.24
C LEU A 137 25.61 -7.87 8.17
N GLN A 138 26.27 -7.70 9.31
CA GLN A 138 27.70 -7.37 9.35
C GLN A 138 28.63 -8.59 9.21
N ARG A 139 28.13 -9.82 9.37
CA ARG A 139 28.94 -11.04 9.27
C ARG A 139 29.56 -11.19 7.87
N ASP A 140 30.76 -11.75 7.83
CA ASP A 140 31.45 -12.03 6.57
C ASP A 140 30.66 -12.99 5.69
N GLY A 141 30.61 -12.68 4.40
CA GLY A 141 29.89 -13.46 3.40
C GLY A 141 28.37 -13.26 3.39
N VAL A 142 27.77 -12.59 4.37
CA VAL A 142 26.35 -12.20 4.32
C VAL A 142 26.18 -11.03 3.39
N THR A 143 25.22 -11.15 2.47
CA THR A 143 24.88 -10.11 1.51
C THR A 143 23.49 -9.53 1.81
N PHE A 144 23.33 -8.23 1.61
CA PHE A 144 22.02 -7.61 1.72
C PHE A 144 21.77 -6.55 0.65
N GLY A 145 20.56 -6.10 0.50
CA GLY A 145 20.22 -5.14 -0.54
C GLY A 145 19.12 -4.17 -0.17
N PHE A 146 19.01 -3.13 -0.97
CA PHE A 146 17.91 -2.17 -0.99
C PHE A 146 17.78 -1.56 -2.38
N SER A 147 16.60 -1.04 -2.72
CA SER A 147 16.41 -0.34 -3.99
C SER A 147 17.13 1.01 -4.02
N ASN A 148 17.40 1.53 -5.21
CA ASN A 148 18.15 2.78 -5.39
C ASN A 148 17.41 3.96 -4.74
N PRO A 149 18.00 4.63 -3.71
CA PRO A 149 17.37 5.73 -3.00
C PRO A 149 17.06 6.98 -3.86
N ASN A 150 17.71 7.11 -5.01
CA ASN A 150 17.42 8.17 -5.96
C ASN A 150 16.13 7.91 -6.77
N LEU A 151 15.72 6.65 -6.90
CA LEU A 151 14.65 6.23 -7.82
C LEU A 151 13.42 5.69 -7.11
N ASP A 152 13.60 5.07 -5.93
CA ASP A 152 12.59 4.26 -5.28
C ASP A 152 12.37 4.66 -3.81
N PRO A 153 11.11 4.90 -3.39
CA PRO A 153 10.77 5.21 -2.00
C PRO A 153 11.19 4.15 -0.99
N CYS A 154 11.14 2.86 -1.32
CA CYS A 154 11.63 1.81 -0.44
C CYS A 154 13.13 1.97 -0.16
N GLY A 155 13.92 2.29 -1.18
CA GLY A 155 15.36 2.48 -1.06
C GLY A 155 15.76 3.64 -0.16
N TYR A 156 15.15 4.83 -0.31
CA TYR A 156 15.51 5.92 0.60
C TYR A 156 15.03 5.66 2.03
N ARG A 157 13.91 4.96 2.24
CA ARG A 157 13.44 4.55 3.56
C ARG A 157 14.36 3.52 4.19
N ALA A 158 14.82 2.53 3.43
CA ALA A 158 15.80 1.54 3.89
C ALA A 158 17.08 2.18 4.45
N VAL A 159 17.64 3.15 3.72
CA VAL A 159 18.85 3.87 4.17
C VAL A 159 18.56 4.71 5.42
N MET A 160 17.37 5.33 5.50
CA MET A 160 16.94 6.06 6.70
C MET A 160 16.77 5.13 7.90
N VAL A 161 16.17 3.94 7.72
CA VAL A 161 16.04 2.90 8.75
C VAL A 161 17.41 2.49 9.29
N CYS A 162 18.41 2.26 8.43
CA CYS A 162 19.76 1.95 8.87
C CYS A 162 20.36 3.06 9.76
N ARG A 163 20.04 4.34 9.51
CA ARG A 163 20.48 5.43 10.40
C ARG A 163 19.69 5.46 11.71
N LEU A 164 18.38 5.26 11.65
CA LEU A 164 17.52 5.16 12.84
C LEU A 164 17.96 4.01 13.75
N THR A 165 18.41 2.90 13.17
CA THR A 165 18.92 1.73 13.89
C THR A 165 20.09 2.09 14.81
N GLU A 166 21.06 2.87 14.32
CA GLU A 166 22.19 3.32 15.14
C GLU A 166 21.71 4.21 16.30
N LEU A 167 20.73 5.09 16.05
CA LEU A 167 20.16 5.95 17.10
C LEU A 167 19.39 5.16 18.16
N PHE A 168 18.68 4.11 17.75
CA PHE A 168 17.85 3.31 18.63
C PHE A 168 18.65 2.37 19.51
N TYR A 169 19.55 1.57 18.92
CA TYR A 169 20.36 0.62 19.69
C TYR A 169 21.54 1.27 20.43
N GLY A 170 21.91 2.50 20.07
CA GLY A 170 23.07 3.20 20.65
C GLY A 170 24.42 2.56 20.28
N GLU A 171 24.43 1.69 19.26
CA GLU A 171 25.62 1.03 18.76
C GLU A 171 26.38 1.92 17.80
N ALA A 172 27.51 2.47 18.27
CA ALA A 172 28.34 3.37 17.47
C ALA A 172 28.86 2.70 16.20
N ASN A 173 28.86 3.45 15.10
CA ASN A 173 29.32 3.05 13.77
C ASN A 173 28.46 1.99 13.06
N LEU A 174 27.23 1.74 13.49
CA LEU A 174 26.34 0.79 12.85
C LEU A 174 26.00 1.24 11.41
N PHE A 175 25.61 2.49 11.25
CA PHE A 175 25.37 3.08 9.93
C PHE A 175 26.63 3.09 9.05
N ASP A 176 27.79 3.39 9.65
CA ASP A 176 29.07 3.32 8.95
C ASP A 176 29.35 1.91 8.43
N ASN A 177 29.18 0.91 9.28
CA ASN A 177 29.47 -0.48 8.93
C ASN A 177 28.49 -1.04 7.89
N LEU A 178 27.22 -0.71 8.00
CA LEU A 178 26.21 -1.19 7.04
C LEU A 178 26.26 -0.40 5.73
N ILE A 179 26.36 0.92 5.75
CA ILE A 179 26.14 1.77 4.59
C ILE A 179 27.41 2.48 4.11
N LEU A 180 28.05 3.31 4.94
CA LEU A 180 29.13 4.20 4.47
C LEU A 180 30.36 3.45 3.97
N LYS A 181 30.78 2.38 4.65
CA LYS A 181 31.93 1.56 4.23
C LYS A 181 31.67 0.75 2.95
N ASN A 182 30.41 0.59 2.58
CA ASN A 182 29.98 -0.28 1.49
C ASN A 182 29.38 0.44 0.29
N THR A 183 29.25 1.76 0.37
CA THR A 183 28.73 2.61 -0.71
C THR A 183 29.43 3.96 -0.76
N ALA A 184 29.14 4.78 -1.77
CA ALA A 184 29.57 6.17 -1.84
C ALA A 184 28.60 7.15 -1.14
N ILE A 185 27.64 6.66 -0.38
CA ILE A 185 26.71 7.47 0.42
C ILE A 185 27.48 8.18 1.52
N THR A 186 27.11 9.42 1.83
CA THR A 186 27.72 10.21 2.91
C THR A 186 26.65 10.75 3.86
N ILE A 187 27.07 11.16 5.06
CA ILE A 187 26.18 11.72 6.07
C ILE A 187 26.82 12.93 6.72
N THR A 188 26.00 13.90 7.10
CA THR A 188 26.38 15.04 7.94
C THR A 188 25.40 15.15 9.09
N GLU A 189 25.87 15.58 10.24
CA GLU A 189 25.03 15.87 11.41
C GLU A 189 25.07 17.36 11.73
N GLU A 190 23.90 17.92 11.99
CA GLU A 190 23.75 19.29 12.46
C GLU A 190 22.61 19.36 13.49
N ASN A 191 22.93 19.77 14.71
CA ASN A 191 21.96 19.94 15.80
C ASN A 191 21.05 18.72 16.05
N GLY A 192 21.61 17.52 16.02
CA GLY A 192 20.87 16.26 16.21
C GLY A 192 19.97 15.87 15.04
N THR A 193 20.15 16.51 13.89
CA THR A 193 19.51 16.15 12.61
C THR A 193 20.58 15.60 11.68
N TYR A 194 20.28 14.50 11.03
CA TYR A 194 21.19 13.77 10.14
C TYR A 194 20.74 13.96 8.70
N LEU A 195 21.63 14.46 7.84
CA LEU A 195 21.41 14.58 6.42
C LEU A 195 22.27 13.56 5.67
N ILE A 196 21.62 12.52 5.18
CA ILE A 196 22.23 11.50 4.30
C ILE A 196 22.24 12.05 2.88
N LYS A 197 23.38 12.03 2.20
CA LYS A 197 23.52 12.49 0.82
C LYS A 197 23.75 11.29 -0.11
N ILE A 198 22.87 11.16 -1.08
CA ILE A 198 22.90 10.08 -2.06
C ILE A 198 23.55 10.58 -3.34
N PRO A 199 24.72 10.09 -3.73
CA PRO A 199 25.34 10.45 -5.01
C PRO A 199 24.59 9.78 -6.17
N GLU A 200 24.82 10.26 -7.39
CA GLU A 200 24.31 9.63 -8.61
C GLU A 200 24.86 8.21 -8.78
N ASN A 201 26.18 8.06 -8.60
CA ASN A 201 26.83 6.74 -8.56
C ASN A 201 27.01 6.27 -7.11
N LEU A 202 26.24 5.28 -6.72
CA LEU A 202 26.23 4.71 -5.37
C LEU A 202 27.45 3.84 -5.06
N ALA A 203 28.18 3.34 -6.08
CA ALA A 203 29.39 2.53 -5.99
C ALA A 203 29.32 1.42 -4.90
N PRO A 204 28.29 0.53 -4.91
CA PRO A 204 28.17 -0.49 -3.87
C PRO A 204 29.31 -1.51 -3.95
N LYS A 205 29.81 -1.97 -2.79
CA LYS A 205 30.64 -3.18 -2.70
C LYS A 205 29.75 -4.39 -2.93
N THR A 206 29.82 -4.96 -4.12
CA THR A 206 28.89 -5.99 -4.60
C THR A 206 29.02 -7.35 -3.90
N ASP A 207 30.09 -7.58 -3.17
CA ASP A 207 30.30 -8.70 -2.25
C ASP A 207 29.55 -8.54 -0.91
N LYS A 208 28.97 -7.34 -0.66
CA LYS A 208 28.23 -7.01 0.55
C LYS A 208 26.85 -6.44 0.26
N ILE A 209 26.75 -5.47 -0.63
CA ILE A 209 25.49 -4.76 -0.92
C ILE A 209 25.09 -4.90 -2.38
N THR A 210 23.84 -5.26 -2.60
CA THR A 210 23.19 -5.21 -3.91
C THR A 210 22.18 -4.06 -3.96
N ILE A 211 22.33 -3.16 -4.92
CA ILE A 211 21.40 -2.05 -5.17
C ILE A 211 20.77 -2.25 -6.55
N LYS A 212 19.45 -2.23 -6.62
CA LYS A 212 18.66 -2.34 -7.87
C LYS A 212 17.76 -1.12 -8.05
N PRO A 213 17.32 -0.81 -9.29
CA PRO A 213 16.43 0.33 -9.53
C PRO A 213 15.14 0.30 -8.72
N LYS A 214 14.55 -0.90 -8.52
CA LYS A 214 13.27 -1.13 -7.81
C LYS A 214 13.42 -2.24 -6.79
N GLU A 215 12.57 -2.21 -5.76
CA GLU A 215 12.49 -3.27 -4.74
C GLU A 215 12.10 -4.63 -5.34
N THR A 216 11.24 -4.64 -6.34
CA THR A 216 10.80 -5.88 -7.02
C THR A 216 11.95 -6.62 -7.73
N ASP A 217 12.98 -5.91 -8.18
CA ASP A 217 14.17 -6.52 -8.77
C ASP A 217 15.00 -7.30 -7.74
N LEU A 218 14.95 -6.88 -6.46
CA LEU A 218 15.63 -7.56 -5.34
C LEU A 218 14.83 -8.77 -4.86
N THR A 219 13.52 -8.71 -4.88
CA THR A 219 12.62 -9.81 -4.48
C THR A 219 12.99 -11.10 -5.20
N ALA A 220 13.12 -11.05 -6.53
CA ALA A 220 13.52 -12.21 -7.32
C ALA A 220 14.90 -12.77 -6.95
N LEU A 221 15.85 -11.89 -6.58
CA LEU A 221 17.19 -12.33 -6.15
C LEU A 221 17.14 -13.09 -4.82
N VAL A 222 16.33 -12.61 -3.85
CA VAL A 222 16.13 -13.28 -2.56
C VAL A 222 15.42 -14.62 -2.75
N GLU A 223 14.36 -14.66 -3.55
CA GLU A 223 13.61 -15.88 -3.86
C GLU A 223 14.53 -16.96 -4.46
N MET A 224 15.47 -16.57 -5.32
CA MET A 224 16.43 -17.49 -5.94
C MET A 224 17.64 -17.84 -5.05
N GLY A 225 17.86 -17.13 -3.94
CA GLY A 225 19.01 -17.27 -3.06
C GLY A 225 20.28 -16.58 -3.57
N GLY A 226 20.15 -15.65 -4.48
CA GLY A 226 21.24 -14.79 -4.97
C GLY A 226 21.55 -13.60 -4.07
N LEU A 227 20.72 -13.36 -3.07
CA LEU A 227 20.85 -12.33 -2.05
C LEU A 227 20.29 -12.88 -0.73
N ASP A 228 21.01 -12.67 0.39
CA ASP A 228 20.55 -13.22 1.67
C ASP A 228 19.38 -12.42 2.25
N TYR A 229 19.52 -11.09 2.31
CA TYR A 229 18.54 -10.20 2.96
C TYR A 229 18.30 -8.96 2.12
N TYR A 230 17.13 -8.33 2.30
CA TYR A 230 16.89 -7.02 1.70
C TYR A 230 15.87 -6.21 2.52
N PHE A 231 16.04 -4.91 2.52
CA PHE A 231 15.05 -4.01 3.09
C PHE A 231 13.89 -3.84 2.12
N ILE A 232 12.69 -4.10 2.62
CA ILE A 232 11.46 -4.13 1.81
C ILE A 232 10.25 -3.71 2.64
N TYR A 233 9.16 -3.34 2.00
CA TYR A 233 7.89 -3.19 2.68
C TYR A 233 7.34 -4.54 3.12
N ARG A 234 6.80 -4.60 4.35
CA ARG A 234 6.12 -5.79 4.87
C ARG A 234 5.07 -6.33 3.90
N SER A 235 4.26 -5.44 3.31
CA SER A 235 3.24 -5.85 2.34
C SER A 235 3.84 -6.62 1.16
N VAL A 236 5.00 -6.22 0.64
CA VAL A 236 5.65 -6.93 -0.47
C VAL A 236 6.18 -8.28 -0.01
N ALA A 237 6.82 -8.35 1.17
CA ALA A 237 7.30 -9.61 1.71
C ALA A 237 6.16 -10.64 1.90
N VAL A 238 5.02 -10.20 2.45
CA VAL A 238 3.82 -11.03 2.62
C VAL A 238 3.26 -11.49 1.26
N GLN A 239 3.10 -10.57 0.31
CA GLN A 239 2.54 -10.87 -1.01
C GLN A 239 3.40 -11.83 -1.84
N HIS A 240 4.71 -11.86 -1.58
CA HIS A 240 5.67 -12.79 -2.19
C HIS A 240 5.95 -14.03 -1.34
N ASN A 241 5.22 -14.21 -0.23
CA ASN A 241 5.41 -15.34 0.70
C ASN A 241 6.87 -15.51 1.18
N LEU A 242 7.56 -14.40 1.38
CA LEU A 242 8.91 -14.37 1.94
C LEU A 242 8.85 -14.31 3.48
N SER A 243 9.84 -14.90 4.11
CA SER A 243 10.08 -14.65 5.54
C SER A 243 10.64 -13.24 5.74
N PHE A 244 10.37 -12.66 6.89
CA PHE A 244 10.93 -11.34 7.23
C PHE A 244 11.18 -11.23 8.74
N VAL A 245 12.05 -10.31 9.09
CA VAL A 245 12.28 -9.86 10.46
C VAL A 245 11.54 -8.54 10.63
N ASP A 246 10.58 -8.50 11.57
CA ASP A 246 9.98 -7.24 12.01
C ASP A 246 11.04 -6.40 12.74
N LEU A 247 11.11 -5.14 12.40
CA LEU A 247 12.00 -4.19 13.07
C LEU A 247 11.22 -3.47 14.20
N PRO A 248 11.90 -2.93 15.21
CA PRO A 248 11.23 -2.10 16.23
C PRO A 248 10.51 -0.91 15.63
N GLU A 249 9.32 -0.57 16.17
CA GLU A 249 8.49 0.56 15.69
C GLU A 249 9.23 1.90 15.71
N GLU A 250 10.26 2.04 16.55
CA GLU A 250 11.13 3.20 16.62
C GLU A 250 11.94 3.44 15.34
N ILE A 251 12.08 2.42 14.49
CA ILE A 251 12.94 2.51 13.31
C ILE A 251 12.27 2.05 12.01
N ASP A 252 11.20 1.27 12.06
CA ASP A 252 10.55 0.64 10.89
C ASP A 252 9.68 1.59 10.05
N LEU A 253 9.48 2.81 10.55
CA LEU A 253 8.62 3.84 9.96
C LEU A 253 7.11 3.50 9.98
N SER A 254 6.64 2.67 10.90
CA SER A 254 5.21 2.31 10.97
C SER A 254 4.36 3.25 11.83
N SER A 255 4.96 3.89 12.84
CA SER A 255 4.23 4.53 13.93
C SER A 255 4.27 6.06 13.87
N VAL A 256 3.11 6.70 14.00
CA VAL A 256 3.01 8.16 14.13
C VAL A 256 3.56 8.66 15.47
N GLU A 257 3.63 7.81 16.49
CA GLU A 257 4.16 8.13 17.80
C GLU A 257 5.67 8.45 17.74
N TYR A 258 6.38 7.81 16.82
CA TYR A 258 7.81 8.03 16.60
C TYR A 258 8.13 9.03 15.49
N ALA A 259 7.13 9.75 14.96
CA ALA A 259 7.33 10.74 13.90
C ALA A 259 8.43 11.77 14.24
N ASP A 260 8.53 12.18 15.52
CA ASP A 260 9.56 13.13 16.00
C ASP A 260 10.97 12.53 16.03
N LEU A 261 11.09 11.22 16.23
CA LEU A 261 12.36 10.51 16.08
C LEU A 261 12.72 10.36 14.61
N TYR A 262 11.78 9.92 13.79
CA TYR A 262 12.02 9.70 12.36
C TYR A 262 12.48 10.97 11.65
N LYS A 263 11.85 12.13 11.91
CA LYS A 263 12.18 13.41 11.25
C LYS A 263 13.61 13.93 11.52
N LYS A 264 14.32 13.34 12.50
CA LYS A 264 15.75 13.63 12.71
C LYS A 264 16.61 13.12 11.55
N VAL A 265 16.09 12.17 10.75
CA VAL A 265 16.80 11.62 9.60
C VAL A 265 16.22 12.18 8.32
N LYS A 266 17.07 12.84 7.55
CA LYS A 266 16.76 13.39 6.22
C LYS A 266 17.70 12.77 5.20
N LEU A 267 17.24 12.70 3.97
CA LEU A 267 18.02 12.19 2.84
C LEU A 267 17.88 13.13 1.66
N GLN A 268 19.02 13.52 1.08
CA GLN A 268 19.08 14.31 -0.13
C GLN A 268 19.44 13.39 -1.30
N THR A 269 18.57 13.32 -2.30
CA THR A 269 18.81 12.59 -3.54
C THR A 269 19.77 13.34 -4.46
N ALA A 270 20.32 12.68 -5.47
CA ALA A 270 21.30 13.26 -6.40
C ALA A 270 20.76 14.49 -7.16
N ASP A 271 19.44 14.56 -7.39
CA ASP A 271 18.75 15.72 -7.99
C ASP A 271 18.50 16.87 -6.99
N GLY A 272 19.02 16.75 -5.76
CA GLY A 272 18.95 17.78 -4.72
C GLY A 272 17.67 17.77 -3.88
N LYS A 273 16.70 16.89 -4.17
CA LYS A 273 15.46 16.82 -3.40
C LYS A 273 15.71 16.22 -2.01
N ILE A 274 15.13 16.86 -1.00
CA ILE A 274 15.21 16.37 0.38
C ILE A 274 13.96 15.57 0.71
N LYS A 275 14.19 14.37 1.24
CA LYS A 275 13.19 13.50 1.86
C LYS A 275 13.39 13.51 3.37
N THR A 276 12.31 13.63 4.12
CA THR A 276 12.35 13.49 5.59
C THR A 276 11.73 12.15 5.95
N ALA A 277 12.36 11.41 6.86
CA ALA A 277 11.77 10.17 7.33
C ALA A 277 10.48 10.46 8.10
N LYS A 278 9.44 9.70 7.78
CA LYS A 278 8.09 9.86 8.34
C LYS A 278 7.33 8.53 8.32
N PRO A 279 6.25 8.42 9.12
CA PRO A 279 5.42 7.22 9.14
C PRO A 279 4.84 6.87 7.77
N ILE A 280 4.75 5.56 7.49
CA ILE A 280 4.11 5.00 6.30
C ILE A 280 2.67 4.64 6.68
N VAL A 281 1.81 5.64 6.72
CA VAL A 281 0.41 5.51 7.14
C VAL A 281 -0.50 5.93 6.00
N TYR A 282 -1.48 5.07 5.72
CA TYR A 282 -2.45 5.29 4.66
C TYR A 282 -3.61 6.15 5.15
N GLY A 283 -3.98 7.12 4.32
CA GLY A 283 -5.15 7.97 4.53
C GLY A 283 -6.25 7.66 3.51
N ILE A 284 -7.52 7.77 3.92
CA ILE A 284 -8.69 7.61 3.05
C ILE A 284 -9.71 8.70 3.33
N THR A 285 -10.38 9.18 2.28
CA THR A 285 -11.44 10.18 2.36
C THR A 285 -12.46 9.99 1.23
N VAL A 286 -13.65 10.60 1.39
CA VAL A 286 -14.62 10.85 0.32
C VAL A 286 -14.46 12.29 -0.10
N PRO A 287 -14.09 12.60 -1.36
CA PRO A 287 -13.99 13.97 -1.83
C PRO A 287 -15.32 14.71 -1.77
N LYS A 288 -15.29 16.02 -1.51
CA LYS A 288 -16.51 16.88 -1.46
C LYS A 288 -17.33 16.88 -2.75
N ASN A 289 -16.66 16.67 -3.88
CA ASN A 289 -17.28 16.60 -5.21
C ASN A 289 -17.53 15.16 -5.67
N ALA A 290 -17.57 14.19 -4.76
CA ALA A 290 -17.89 12.80 -5.08
C ALA A 290 -19.27 12.70 -5.73
N PRO A 291 -19.41 11.97 -6.86
CA PRO A 291 -20.72 11.75 -7.49
C PRO A 291 -21.69 10.95 -6.62
N HIS A 292 -21.19 10.00 -5.82
CA HIS A 292 -21.98 9.12 -4.97
C HIS A 292 -21.41 9.11 -3.53
N PRO A 293 -21.52 10.22 -2.79
CA PRO A 293 -20.86 10.37 -1.49
C PRO A 293 -21.37 9.36 -0.44
N GLU A 294 -22.66 8.98 -0.48
CA GLU A 294 -23.25 8.02 0.45
C GLU A 294 -22.63 6.62 0.25
N ILE A 295 -22.55 6.13 -0.99
CA ILE A 295 -21.91 4.85 -1.32
C ILE A 295 -20.40 4.92 -1.07
N GLY A 296 -19.78 6.07 -1.30
CA GLY A 296 -18.38 6.31 -0.93
C GLY A 296 -18.14 6.16 0.56
N LEU A 297 -19.03 6.68 1.41
CA LEU A 297 -18.98 6.51 2.87
C LEU A 297 -19.19 5.05 3.28
N GLU A 298 -20.13 4.32 2.66
CA GLU A 298 -20.33 2.89 2.90
C GLU A 298 -19.08 2.08 2.53
N PHE A 299 -18.43 2.43 1.42
CA PHE A 299 -17.16 1.81 1.04
C PHE A 299 -16.05 2.09 2.08
N VAL A 300 -15.91 3.32 2.56
CA VAL A 300 -14.95 3.67 3.63
C VAL A 300 -15.28 2.91 4.91
N LYS A 301 -16.56 2.83 5.27
CA LYS A 301 -17.04 2.06 6.44
C LYS A 301 -16.70 0.56 6.31
N PHE A 302 -16.84 -0.02 5.12
CA PHE A 302 -16.41 -1.39 4.86
C PHE A 302 -14.89 -1.53 5.03
N VAL A 303 -14.09 -0.62 4.47
CA VAL A 303 -12.61 -0.64 4.61
C VAL A 303 -12.16 -0.68 6.07
N ILE A 304 -12.83 0.08 6.96
CA ILE A 304 -12.50 0.12 8.39
C ILE A 304 -13.23 -0.94 9.24
N SER A 305 -14.12 -1.73 8.65
CA SER A 305 -14.81 -2.84 9.31
C SER A 305 -13.87 -4.00 9.63
N ALA A 306 -14.35 -4.97 10.42
CA ALA A 306 -13.58 -6.18 10.73
C ALA A 306 -13.16 -6.97 9.47
N ASP A 307 -14.01 -7.02 8.45
CA ASP A 307 -13.70 -7.70 7.18
C ASP A 307 -12.66 -6.92 6.37
N GLY A 308 -12.82 -5.60 6.25
CA GLY A 308 -11.81 -4.74 5.62
C GLY A 308 -10.46 -4.83 6.32
N GLN A 309 -10.44 -4.75 7.65
CA GLN A 309 -9.22 -4.90 8.45
C GLN A 309 -8.52 -6.24 8.21
N ARG A 310 -9.28 -7.34 8.15
CA ARG A 310 -8.75 -8.68 7.84
C ARG A 310 -8.11 -8.72 6.44
N ILE A 311 -8.71 -8.07 5.45
CA ILE A 311 -8.16 -7.98 4.08
C ILE A 311 -6.80 -7.25 4.11
N PHE A 312 -6.72 -6.10 4.77
CA PHE A 312 -5.47 -5.33 4.85
C PHE A 312 -4.38 -6.07 5.62
N ASP A 313 -4.70 -6.69 6.74
CA ASP A 313 -3.75 -7.50 7.51
C ASP A 313 -3.21 -8.68 6.70
N SER A 314 -4.10 -9.40 6.00
CA SER A 314 -3.73 -10.52 5.12
C SER A 314 -2.86 -10.08 3.93
N ALA A 315 -2.99 -8.83 3.49
CA ALA A 315 -2.14 -8.23 2.45
C ALA A 315 -0.80 -7.68 2.98
N GLY A 316 -0.53 -7.84 4.29
CA GLY A 316 0.69 -7.35 4.92
C GLY A 316 0.71 -5.85 5.18
N GLN A 317 -0.45 -5.23 5.26
CA GLN A 317 -0.65 -3.82 5.60
C GLN A 317 -1.46 -3.73 6.90
N PRO A 318 -0.81 -3.77 8.08
CA PRO A 318 -1.51 -3.81 9.36
C PRO A 318 -2.55 -2.70 9.47
N PRO A 319 -3.81 -3.03 9.83
CA PRO A 319 -4.84 -2.02 10.04
C PRO A 319 -4.56 -1.18 11.29
N ILE A 320 -5.04 0.05 11.30
CA ILE A 320 -5.10 0.92 12.49
C ILE A 320 -6.50 0.72 13.10
N VAL A 321 -6.55 0.18 14.31
CA VAL A 321 -7.81 -0.21 14.98
C VAL A 321 -7.92 0.44 16.36
N PRO A 322 -8.93 1.25 16.61
CA PRO A 322 -9.86 1.82 15.63
C PRO A 322 -9.13 2.74 14.63
N ALA A 323 -9.73 2.94 13.44
CA ALA A 323 -9.24 3.95 12.53
C ALA A 323 -9.26 5.33 13.18
N VAL A 324 -8.28 6.17 12.86
CA VAL A 324 -8.16 7.50 13.49
C VAL A 324 -8.60 8.58 12.52
N GLY A 325 -9.68 9.27 12.87
CA GLY A 325 -10.22 10.37 12.09
C GLY A 325 -9.61 11.72 12.43
N GLU A 326 -9.48 12.58 11.42
CA GLU A 326 -9.08 13.99 11.57
C GLU A 326 -9.94 14.88 10.67
N GLY A 327 -10.28 16.08 11.17
CA GLY A 327 -11.19 17.01 10.49
C GLY A 327 -12.67 16.75 10.80
N GLU A 328 -13.57 17.09 9.87
CA GLU A 328 -15.02 16.97 10.02
C GLU A 328 -15.51 15.55 9.65
N VAL A 329 -15.07 14.56 10.41
CA VAL A 329 -15.38 13.14 10.15
C VAL A 329 -16.89 12.90 10.26
N PRO A 330 -17.55 12.28 9.22
CA PRO A 330 -18.96 11.93 9.28
C PRO A 330 -19.30 10.96 10.42
N GLY A 331 -20.35 11.26 11.20
CA GLY A 331 -20.77 10.46 12.35
C GLY A 331 -21.22 9.03 11.98
N GLU A 332 -21.60 8.81 10.73
CA GLU A 332 -22.01 7.52 10.17
C GLU A 332 -20.87 6.49 10.15
N LEU A 333 -19.60 6.95 10.21
CA LEU A 333 -18.45 6.06 10.28
C LEU A 333 -18.24 5.42 11.65
N GLY A 334 -18.88 5.97 12.71
CA GLY A 334 -18.94 5.35 14.04
C GLY A 334 -17.61 5.29 14.79
N LEU A 335 -16.73 6.28 14.59
CA LEU A 335 -15.40 6.40 15.21
C LEU A 335 -15.46 7.15 16.54
#